data_536c6ff82e22b2b5083e0d3140d17c6e
#
_entry.id   536c6ff82e22b2b5083e0d3140d17c6e
#
_cell.length_a   1.000
_cell.length_b   1.000
_cell.length_c   1.000
_cell.angle_alpha   90.00
_cell.angle_beta   90.00
_cell.angle_gamma   90.00
#
_symmetry.space_group_name_H-M   'P 1'
#
loop_
_entity.id
_entity.type
_entity.pdbx_description
1 polymer ?
#
loop_
_entity_poly.entity_id
_entity_poly.type
_entity_poly.pdbx_seq_one_letter_code
_entity_poly.pdbx_strand_id
1 'polypeptide(L)'
;MSFGQPILAIDTCGPTGSVALGRLPGRDLEILGQIELASRTYSTTLVAAVAELLRSAGIELRELGGIIAVNGPGSFTGVRVGLSAVKGLVEGTEIPVVAFSRLEVLSRKSGVPSSALDAHRGEVFLRLERMDSKAIEILAGPTELAAIRPEPLRVAVCDDEAASLLAAAWPGTQLVATPSPMAAEVLRMGEARLASGIFADVALLDGHYLRRSDAEIFGTEAEGKSAIAAT
;
A
#
# COMPACT_ATOMS: atom_id res chain seq x y z
N MET A 1 10.40 -14.07 -16.01
CA MET A 1 9.11 -14.59 -15.55
C MET A 1 8.53 -15.47 -16.64
N SER A 2 8.19 -16.72 -16.37
CA SER A 2 7.52 -17.58 -17.36
C SER A 2 6.02 -17.23 -17.39
N PHE A 3 5.44 -17.13 -18.59
CA PHE A 3 3.99 -16.94 -18.75
C PHE A 3 3.21 -18.02 -17.98
N GLY A 4 2.22 -17.62 -17.22
CA GLY A 4 1.33 -18.54 -16.49
C GLY A 4 1.75 -18.89 -15.07
N GLN A 5 2.87 -18.39 -14.56
CA GLN A 5 3.22 -18.59 -13.15
C GLN A 5 2.24 -17.83 -12.24
N PRO A 6 1.81 -18.45 -11.13
CA PRO A 6 0.92 -17.80 -10.17
C PRO A 6 1.64 -16.65 -9.44
N ILE A 7 0.87 -15.63 -9.10
CA ILE A 7 1.33 -14.42 -8.39
C ILE A 7 0.47 -14.23 -7.16
N LEU A 8 1.09 -13.93 -6.03
CA LEU A 8 0.43 -13.62 -4.77
C LEU A 8 0.46 -12.11 -4.51
N ALA A 9 -0.66 -11.51 -4.13
CA ALA A 9 -0.72 -10.12 -3.64
C ALA A 9 -1.17 -10.06 -2.20
N ILE A 10 -0.59 -9.14 -1.42
CA ILE A 10 -0.87 -8.93 0.00
C ILE A 10 -1.07 -7.44 0.27
N ASP A 11 -2.23 -7.07 0.81
CA ASP A 11 -2.52 -5.74 1.37
C ASP A 11 -3.06 -5.89 2.80
N THR A 12 -2.32 -5.38 3.77
CA THR A 12 -2.71 -5.30 5.18
C THR A 12 -2.71 -3.87 5.70
N CYS A 13 -2.65 -2.88 4.81
CA CYS A 13 -2.48 -1.48 5.18
C CYS A 13 -3.80 -0.79 5.56
N GLY A 14 -4.92 -1.33 5.11
CA GLY A 14 -6.26 -0.75 5.32
C GLY A 14 -6.97 -1.22 6.58
N PRO A 15 -8.20 -0.70 6.81
CA PRO A 15 -9.09 -1.20 7.86
C PRO A 15 -9.55 -2.64 7.58
N THR A 16 -9.66 -3.04 6.33
CA THR A 16 -9.80 -4.43 5.88
C THR A 16 -8.57 -4.77 5.06
N GLY A 17 -7.89 -5.84 5.40
CA GLY A 17 -6.79 -6.39 4.62
C GLY A 17 -7.28 -7.43 3.63
N SER A 18 -6.41 -7.87 2.73
CA SER A 18 -6.71 -8.95 1.80
C SER A 18 -5.46 -9.61 1.27
N VAL A 19 -5.62 -10.86 0.86
CA VAL A 19 -4.65 -11.60 0.06
C VAL A 19 -5.35 -12.11 -1.20
N ALA A 20 -4.68 -12.10 -2.33
CA ALA A 20 -5.21 -12.62 -3.58
C ALA A 20 -4.16 -13.43 -4.34
N LEU A 21 -4.60 -14.49 -4.98
CA LEU A 21 -3.80 -15.32 -5.86
C LEU A 21 -4.35 -15.20 -7.28
N GLY A 22 -3.47 -15.02 -8.24
CA GLY A 22 -3.84 -14.94 -9.65
C GLY A 22 -2.74 -15.49 -10.53
N ARG A 23 -3.03 -15.66 -11.81
CA ARG A 23 -2.05 -16.05 -12.84
C ARG A 23 -2.39 -15.42 -14.17
N LEU A 24 -1.42 -15.40 -15.05
CA LEU A 24 -1.53 -14.89 -16.42
C LEU A 24 -1.38 -16.04 -17.41
N PRO A 25 -2.46 -16.74 -17.76
CA PRO A 25 -2.40 -17.78 -18.77
C PRO A 25 -2.17 -17.23 -20.19
N GLY A 26 -2.25 -15.93 -20.37
CA GLY A 26 -2.06 -15.21 -21.63
C GLY A 26 -1.90 -13.71 -21.38
N ARG A 27 -2.79 -12.87 -21.96
CA ARG A 27 -2.80 -11.42 -21.74
C ARG A 27 -3.71 -10.98 -20.60
N ASP A 28 -4.63 -11.84 -20.16
CA ASP A 28 -5.61 -11.50 -19.15
C ASP A 28 -5.25 -12.15 -17.82
N LEU A 29 -5.33 -11.36 -16.75
CA LEU A 29 -5.13 -11.85 -15.39
C LEU A 29 -6.37 -12.65 -14.94
N GLU A 30 -6.17 -13.90 -14.63
CA GLU A 30 -7.14 -14.76 -13.95
C GLU A 30 -6.95 -14.68 -12.44
N ILE A 31 -7.98 -14.27 -11.70
CA ILE A 31 -7.98 -14.31 -10.23
C ILE A 31 -8.40 -15.72 -9.80
N LEU A 32 -7.50 -16.44 -9.16
CA LEU A 32 -7.74 -17.79 -8.64
C LEU A 32 -8.48 -17.77 -7.30
N GLY A 33 -8.31 -16.70 -6.53
CA GLY A 33 -9.01 -16.49 -5.28
C GLY A 33 -8.57 -15.23 -4.56
N GLN A 34 -9.43 -14.76 -3.63
CA GLN A 34 -9.14 -13.67 -2.72
C GLN A 34 -9.76 -13.98 -1.36
N ILE A 35 -9.03 -13.67 -0.30
CA ILE A 35 -9.52 -13.76 1.09
C ILE A 35 -9.37 -12.39 1.73
N GLU A 36 -10.46 -11.91 2.33
CA GLU A 36 -10.47 -10.69 3.13
C GLU A 36 -10.05 -11.01 4.56
N LEU A 37 -9.30 -10.11 5.17
CA LEU A 37 -8.76 -10.23 6.50
C LEU A 37 -9.35 -9.14 7.38
N ALA A 38 -9.93 -9.53 8.51
CA ALA A 38 -10.45 -8.56 9.45
C ALA A 38 -9.32 -7.74 10.09
N SER A 39 -9.60 -6.46 10.33
CA SER A 39 -8.70 -5.58 11.07
C SER A 39 -8.29 -6.19 12.42
N ARG A 40 -7.07 -5.90 12.86
CA ARG A 40 -6.49 -6.36 14.14
C ARG A 40 -6.22 -7.87 14.26
N THR A 41 -6.52 -8.67 13.21
CA THR A 41 -6.25 -10.11 13.21
C THR A 41 -5.13 -10.52 12.26
N TYR A 42 -4.53 -9.60 11.52
CA TYR A 42 -3.55 -9.89 10.46
C TYR A 42 -2.40 -10.79 10.93
N SER A 43 -1.87 -10.56 12.13
CA SER A 43 -0.76 -11.36 12.68
C SER A 43 -1.11 -12.83 12.90
N THR A 44 -2.39 -13.15 13.07
CA THR A 44 -2.86 -14.52 13.30
C THR A 44 -3.47 -15.16 12.07
N THR A 45 -4.01 -14.37 11.13
CA THR A 45 -4.81 -14.88 10.02
C THR A 45 -4.11 -14.82 8.65
N LEU A 46 -3.15 -13.89 8.46
CA LEU A 46 -2.54 -13.65 7.17
C LEU A 46 -1.87 -14.89 6.56
N VAL A 47 -0.98 -15.53 7.31
CA VAL A 47 -0.24 -16.70 6.82
C VAL A 47 -1.18 -17.88 6.55
N ALA A 48 -2.19 -18.07 7.40
CA ALA A 48 -3.21 -19.09 7.19
C ALA A 48 -4.03 -18.84 5.93
N ALA A 49 -4.40 -17.58 5.65
CA ALA A 49 -5.12 -17.20 4.43
C ALA A 49 -4.29 -17.43 3.16
N VAL A 50 -3.00 -17.11 3.20
CA VAL A 50 -2.07 -17.42 2.09
C VAL A 50 -1.99 -18.93 1.87
N ALA A 51 -1.80 -19.72 2.93
CA ALA A 51 -1.76 -21.18 2.82
C ALA A 51 -3.07 -21.77 2.27
N GLU A 52 -4.21 -21.21 2.66
CA GLU A 52 -5.53 -21.60 2.18
C GLU A 52 -5.68 -21.34 0.67
N LEU A 53 -5.28 -20.14 0.19
CA LEU A 53 -5.35 -19.81 -1.24
C LEU A 53 -4.46 -20.74 -2.07
N LEU A 54 -3.23 -20.97 -1.64
CA LEU A 54 -2.29 -21.86 -2.32
C LEU A 54 -2.82 -23.29 -2.37
N ARG A 55 -3.30 -23.80 -1.24
CA ARG A 55 -3.87 -25.15 -1.14
C ARG A 55 -5.11 -25.33 -2.02
N SER A 56 -6.03 -24.37 -2.02
CA SER A 56 -7.26 -24.41 -2.81
C SER A 56 -6.99 -24.37 -4.31
N ALA A 57 -5.90 -23.72 -4.72
CA ALA A 57 -5.46 -23.68 -6.10
C ALA A 57 -4.54 -24.85 -6.51
N GLY A 58 -4.13 -25.71 -5.56
CA GLY A 58 -3.19 -26.79 -5.81
C GLY A 58 -1.78 -26.30 -6.16
N ILE A 59 -1.36 -25.16 -5.60
CA ILE A 59 -0.10 -24.47 -5.91
C ILE A 59 0.80 -24.50 -4.67
N GLU A 60 2.07 -24.83 -4.85
CA GLU A 60 3.08 -24.72 -3.81
C GLU A 60 3.71 -23.32 -3.79
N LEU A 61 4.19 -22.86 -2.63
CA LEU A 61 4.82 -21.53 -2.49
C LEU A 61 5.96 -21.32 -3.50
N ARG A 62 6.79 -22.34 -3.72
CA ARG A 62 7.94 -22.29 -4.65
C ARG A 62 7.54 -22.15 -6.12
N GLU A 63 6.29 -22.37 -6.47
CA GLU A 63 5.76 -22.23 -7.83
C GLU A 63 5.33 -20.80 -8.13
N LEU A 64 5.31 -19.92 -7.13
CA LEU A 64 5.00 -18.51 -7.32
C LEU A 64 6.06 -17.83 -8.19
N GLY A 65 5.60 -17.16 -9.24
CA GLY A 65 6.43 -16.29 -10.09
C GLY A 65 6.69 -14.92 -9.51
N GLY A 66 6.05 -14.56 -8.40
CA GLY A 66 6.26 -13.30 -7.71
C GLY A 66 5.29 -13.05 -6.56
N ILE A 67 5.69 -12.18 -5.66
CA ILE A 67 4.84 -11.63 -4.59
C ILE A 67 4.74 -10.13 -4.75
N ILE A 68 3.53 -9.60 -4.62
CA ILE A 68 3.25 -8.17 -4.68
C ILE A 68 2.78 -7.72 -3.30
N ALA A 69 3.49 -6.78 -2.70
CA ALA A 69 3.17 -6.22 -1.40
C ALA A 69 2.62 -4.79 -1.53
N VAL A 70 1.60 -4.45 -0.75
CA VAL A 70 1.29 -3.05 -0.45
C VAL A 70 2.08 -2.65 0.77
N ASN A 71 2.95 -1.65 0.63
CA ASN A 71 3.87 -1.24 1.69
C ASN A 71 3.42 0.01 2.47
N GLY A 72 2.15 0.41 2.35
CA GLY A 72 1.61 1.62 2.98
C GLY A 72 1.34 2.75 1.97
N PRO A 73 0.94 3.92 2.42
CA PRO A 73 0.66 4.27 3.82
C PRO A 73 -0.62 3.63 4.35
N GLY A 74 -0.76 3.60 5.67
CA GLY A 74 -1.94 3.07 6.36
C GLY A 74 -1.65 2.65 7.78
N SER A 75 -2.34 1.60 8.25
CA SER A 75 -2.14 1.02 9.59
C SER A 75 -0.69 0.62 9.83
N PHE A 76 -0.03 1.26 10.78
CA PHE A 76 1.37 1.00 11.12
C PHE A 76 1.65 -0.48 11.46
N THR A 77 0.77 -1.08 12.28
CA THR A 77 0.86 -2.51 12.62
C THR A 77 0.59 -3.38 11.38
N GLY A 78 -0.44 -3.03 10.60
CA GLY A 78 -0.80 -3.79 9.40
C GLY A 78 0.33 -3.82 8.37
N VAL A 79 0.94 -2.68 8.07
CA VAL A 79 2.10 -2.58 7.15
C VAL A 79 3.22 -3.52 7.61
N ARG A 80 3.59 -3.46 8.89
CA ARG A 80 4.68 -4.31 9.42
C ARG A 80 4.35 -5.80 9.37
N VAL A 81 3.12 -6.18 9.71
CA VAL A 81 2.69 -7.58 9.63
C VAL A 81 2.76 -8.08 8.20
N GLY A 82 2.23 -7.32 7.25
CA GLY A 82 2.26 -7.69 5.83
C GLY A 82 3.68 -7.85 5.30
N LEU A 83 4.55 -6.87 5.52
CA LEU A 83 5.92 -6.91 5.05
C LEU A 83 6.75 -8.00 5.75
N SER A 84 6.54 -8.23 7.04
CA SER A 84 7.20 -9.34 7.75
C SER A 84 6.77 -10.70 7.20
N ALA A 85 5.49 -10.87 6.88
CA ALA A 85 5.00 -12.09 6.24
C ALA A 85 5.62 -12.28 4.85
N VAL A 86 5.67 -11.22 4.02
CA VAL A 86 6.33 -11.28 2.70
C VAL A 86 7.78 -11.70 2.84
N LYS A 87 8.55 -11.07 3.74
CA LYS A 87 9.96 -11.42 4.00
C LYS A 87 10.10 -12.89 4.40
N GLY A 88 9.25 -13.38 5.32
CA GLY A 88 9.28 -14.77 5.74
C GLY A 88 8.87 -15.77 4.66
N LEU A 89 7.94 -15.41 3.76
CA LEU A 89 7.51 -16.26 2.66
C LEU A 89 8.60 -16.42 1.59
N VAL A 90 9.43 -15.40 1.36
CA VAL A 90 10.50 -15.45 0.35
C VAL A 90 11.85 -15.84 0.92
N GLU A 91 11.98 -16.01 2.23
CA GLU A 91 13.22 -16.41 2.88
C GLU A 91 13.74 -17.73 2.30
N GLY A 92 14.97 -17.73 1.84
CA GLY A 92 15.59 -18.90 1.20
C GLY A 92 15.00 -19.28 -0.17
N THR A 93 14.23 -18.39 -0.80
CA THR A 93 13.67 -18.58 -2.15
C THR A 93 14.23 -17.52 -3.11
N GLU A 94 13.99 -17.74 -4.41
CA GLU A 94 14.30 -16.76 -5.47
C GLU A 94 13.04 -16.04 -5.97
N ILE A 95 11.93 -16.07 -5.19
CA ILE A 95 10.66 -15.45 -5.58
C ILE A 95 10.82 -13.92 -5.58
N PRO A 96 10.65 -13.25 -6.72
CA PRO A 96 10.79 -11.81 -6.80
C PRO A 96 9.64 -11.10 -6.07
N VAL A 97 9.97 -9.98 -5.44
CA VAL A 97 9.01 -9.13 -4.74
C VAL A 97 8.94 -7.77 -5.40
N VAL A 98 7.73 -7.25 -5.59
CA VAL A 98 7.49 -5.85 -5.95
C VAL A 98 6.58 -5.21 -4.91
N ALA A 99 6.73 -3.90 -4.70
CA ALA A 99 5.92 -3.17 -3.74
C ALA A 99 5.21 -1.98 -4.39
N PHE A 100 4.01 -1.68 -3.87
CA PHE A 100 3.22 -0.53 -4.28
C PHE A 100 2.78 0.28 -3.08
N SER A 101 2.76 1.61 -3.25
CA SER A 101 2.05 2.47 -2.33
C SER A 101 0.54 2.22 -2.42
N ARG A 102 -0.15 2.24 -1.27
CA ARG A 102 -1.61 2.11 -1.23
C ARG A 102 -2.31 3.27 -1.92
N LEU A 103 -1.71 4.44 -1.89
CA LEU A 103 -2.18 5.61 -2.65
C LEU A 103 -2.06 5.39 -4.16
N GLU A 104 -0.97 4.78 -4.62
CA GLU A 104 -0.81 4.40 -6.03
C GLU A 104 -1.89 3.40 -6.45
N VAL A 105 -2.20 2.41 -5.61
CA VAL A 105 -3.26 1.42 -5.88
C VAL A 105 -4.63 2.10 -6.00
N LEU A 106 -4.97 3.01 -5.09
CA LEU A 106 -6.23 3.76 -5.11
C LEU A 106 -6.34 4.63 -6.37
N SER A 107 -5.27 5.34 -6.71
CA SER A 107 -5.17 6.16 -7.92
C SER A 107 -5.43 5.33 -9.18
N ARG A 108 -4.75 4.20 -9.32
CA ARG A 108 -4.92 3.28 -10.48
C ARG A 108 -6.32 2.69 -10.55
N LYS A 109 -6.88 2.25 -9.42
CA LYS A 109 -8.23 1.70 -9.33
C LYS A 109 -9.30 2.68 -9.77
N SER A 110 -9.15 3.94 -9.41
CA SER A 110 -10.10 5.01 -9.72
C SER A 110 -9.95 5.59 -11.13
N GLY A 111 -8.81 5.37 -11.79
CA GLY A 111 -8.45 6.07 -13.03
C GLY A 111 -8.16 7.55 -12.84
N VAL A 112 -7.92 8.00 -11.60
CA VAL A 112 -7.59 9.38 -11.25
C VAL A 112 -6.15 9.44 -10.77
N PRO A 113 -5.31 10.36 -11.29
CA PRO A 113 -3.88 10.37 -10.97
C PRO A 113 -3.56 10.72 -9.52
N SER A 114 -4.41 11.49 -8.84
CA SER A 114 -4.26 11.88 -7.44
C SER A 114 -5.20 11.10 -6.53
N SER A 115 -4.76 10.78 -5.32
CA SER A 115 -5.54 10.01 -4.35
C SER A 115 -5.23 10.44 -2.92
N ALA A 116 -6.19 10.23 -2.02
CA ALA A 116 -6.00 10.49 -0.61
C ALA A 116 -6.64 9.42 0.26
N LEU A 117 -6.05 9.19 1.43
CA LEU A 117 -6.51 8.28 2.48
C LEU A 117 -6.51 9.03 3.81
N ASP A 118 -7.45 8.69 4.70
CA ASP A 118 -7.41 9.18 6.07
C ASP A 118 -6.10 8.77 6.76
N ALA A 119 -5.39 9.75 7.29
CA ALA A 119 -4.21 9.55 8.11
C ALA A 119 -4.50 9.69 9.60
N HIS A 120 -5.77 9.85 9.98
CA HIS A 120 -6.24 10.19 11.32
C HIS A 120 -5.73 11.55 11.83
N ARG A 121 -6.23 12.00 12.99
CA ARG A 121 -5.81 13.26 13.65
C ARG A 121 -6.03 14.52 12.78
N GLY A 122 -6.97 14.48 11.83
CA GLY A 122 -7.26 15.62 10.93
C GLY A 122 -6.24 15.80 9.81
N GLU A 123 -5.54 14.75 9.42
CA GLU A 123 -4.56 14.72 8.33
C GLU A 123 -4.93 13.68 7.29
N VAL A 124 -4.39 13.82 6.09
CA VAL A 124 -4.52 12.85 5.00
C VAL A 124 -3.14 12.39 4.51
N PHE A 125 -3.05 11.13 4.13
CA PHE A 125 -2.01 10.69 3.20
C PHE A 125 -2.44 11.08 1.81
N LEU A 126 -1.63 11.83 1.09
CA LEU A 126 -1.97 12.45 -0.18
C LEU A 126 -0.94 12.10 -1.25
N ARG A 127 -1.43 11.61 -2.38
CA ARG A 127 -0.67 11.44 -3.62
C ARG A 127 -1.11 12.49 -4.62
N LEU A 128 -0.15 13.22 -5.14
CA LEU A 128 -0.34 14.18 -6.22
C LEU A 128 0.52 13.77 -7.41
N GLU A 129 -0.11 13.59 -8.55
CA GLU A 129 0.57 13.36 -9.82
C GLU A 129 0.30 14.56 -10.74
N ARG A 130 1.36 15.20 -11.19
CA ARG A 130 1.32 16.29 -12.16
C ARG A 130 1.72 15.77 -13.53
N MET A 131 1.17 16.36 -14.60
CA MET A 131 1.31 15.87 -15.98
C MET A 131 2.76 15.64 -16.44
N ASP A 132 3.72 16.39 -15.89
CA ASP A 132 5.13 16.35 -16.31
C ASP A 132 6.10 16.00 -15.19
N SER A 133 5.63 15.42 -14.07
CA SER A 133 6.48 15.12 -12.94
C SER A 133 6.15 13.78 -12.30
N LYS A 134 7.15 13.20 -11.62
CA LYS A 134 6.95 12.03 -10.79
C LYS A 134 5.92 12.35 -9.70
N ALA A 135 5.00 11.42 -9.45
CA ALA A 135 4.06 11.55 -8.34
C ALA A 135 4.77 11.73 -7.01
N ILE A 136 4.26 12.62 -6.19
CA ILE A 136 4.71 12.84 -4.81
C ILE A 136 3.67 12.30 -3.84
N GLU A 137 4.13 11.73 -2.74
CA GLU A 137 3.27 11.25 -1.66
C GLU A 137 3.72 11.90 -0.34
N ILE A 138 2.77 12.50 0.37
CA ILE A 138 3.02 13.27 1.58
C ILE A 138 1.94 13.01 2.63
N LEU A 139 2.27 13.30 3.89
CA LEU A 139 1.30 13.55 4.94
C LEU A 139 0.92 15.03 4.90
N ALA A 140 -0.36 15.36 4.89
CA ALA A 140 -0.84 16.72 4.80
C ALA A 140 -1.96 16.98 5.82
N GLY A 141 -1.74 17.95 6.68
CA GLY A 141 -2.76 18.55 7.54
C GLY A 141 -3.37 19.80 6.90
N PRO A 142 -4.25 20.52 7.63
CA PRO A 142 -4.91 21.72 7.11
C PRO A 142 -3.94 22.79 6.58
N THR A 143 -2.79 22.98 7.23
CA THR A 143 -1.78 23.96 6.83
C THR A 143 -1.13 23.61 5.49
N GLU A 144 -0.71 22.35 5.33
CA GLU A 144 -0.11 21.84 4.11
C GLU A 144 -1.14 21.85 2.96
N LEU A 145 -2.37 21.41 3.23
CA LEU A 145 -3.45 21.43 2.25
C LEU A 145 -3.75 22.85 1.76
N ALA A 146 -3.75 23.85 2.65
CA ALA A 146 -3.94 25.24 2.27
C ALA A 146 -2.82 25.80 1.38
N ALA A 147 -1.58 25.30 1.54
CA ALA A 147 -0.43 25.68 0.74
C ALA A 147 -0.37 24.96 -0.63
N ILE A 148 -1.04 23.82 -0.75
CA ILE A 148 -1.05 23.01 -1.98
C ILE A 148 -2.23 23.45 -2.87
N ARG A 149 -1.95 23.64 -4.16
CA ARG A 149 -2.99 23.87 -5.19
C ARG A 149 -2.90 22.73 -6.19
N PRO A 150 -3.77 21.70 -6.07
CA PRO A 150 -3.77 20.59 -7.02
C PRO A 150 -4.27 21.04 -8.41
N GLU A 151 -3.63 20.52 -9.46
CA GLU A 151 -4.04 20.67 -10.85
C GLU A 151 -3.80 19.35 -11.59
N PRO A 152 -4.78 18.75 -12.28
CA PRO A 152 -6.22 19.03 -12.23
C PRO A 152 -6.84 18.65 -10.90
N LEU A 153 -7.95 19.28 -10.55
CA LEU A 153 -8.65 19.15 -9.26
C LEU A 153 -9.52 17.88 -9.17
N ARG A 154 -8.94 16.72 -9.44
CA ARG A 154 -9.60 15.42 -9.23
C ARG A 154 -8.78 14.56 -8.30
N VAL A 155 -9.40 14.07 -7.23
CA VAL A 155 -8.73 13.23 -6.22
C VAL A 155 -9.60 12.04 -5.88
N ALA A 156 -9.05 10.83 -5.96
CA ALA A 156 -9.72 9.62 -5.52
C ALA A 156 -9.67 9.52 -3.98
N VAL A 157 -10.80 9.17 -3.37
CA VAL A 157 -10.93 8.94 -1.93
C VAL A 157 -11.71 7.66 -1.67
N CYS A 158 -11.41 6.96 -0.58
CA CYS A 158 -12.12 5.74 -0.20
C CYS A 158 -12.65 5.77 1.24
N ASP A 159 -12.59 6.91 1.88
CA ASP A 159 -13.11 7.15 3.23
C ASP A 159 -13.70 8.57 3.35
N ASP A 160 -14.65 8.73 4.26
CA ASP A 160 -15.40 9.97 4.44
C ASP A 160 -14.55 11.05 5.13
N GLU A 161 -13.59 10.66 5.94
CA GLU A 161 -12.70 11.56 6.67
C GLU A 161 -11.78 12.30 5.70
N ALA A 162 -11.09 11.58 4.81
CA ALA A 162 -10.28 12.22 3.76
C ALA A 162 -11.13 13.06 2.82
N ALA A 163 -12.33 12.59 2.45
CA ALA A 163 -13.24 13.35 1.61
C ALA A 163 -13.63 14.68 2.25
N SER A 164 -13.99 14.67 3.54
CA SER A 164 -14.40 15.85 4.28
C SER A 164 -13.27 16.87 4.44
N LEU A 165 -12.06 16.40 4.76
CA LEU A 165 -10.87 17.28 4.88
C LEU A 165 -10.52 17.94 3.55
N LEU A 166 -10.53 17.19 2.45
CA LEU A 166 -10.25 17.73 1.13
C LEU A 166 -11.34 18.68 0.63
N ALA A 167 -12.62 18.37 0.86
CA ALA A 167 -13.72 19.26 0.49
C ALA A 167 -13.64 20.61 1.22
N ALA A 168 -13.23 20.60 2.48
CA ALA A 168 -13.03 21.82 3.27
C ALA A 168 -11.82 22.63 2.78
N ALA A 169 -10.69 21.96 2.49
CA ALA A 169 -9.46 22.62 2.07
C ALA A 169 -9.51 23.10 0.61
N TRP A 170 -10.19 22.35 -0.27
CA TRP A 170 -10.25 22.57 -1.72
C TRP A 170 -11.68 22.53 -2.27
N PRO A 171 -12.51 23.55 -2.03
CA PRO A 171 -13.94 23.53 -2.36
C PRO A 171 -14.26 23.31 -3.84
N GLY A 172 -13.33 23.50 -4.75
CA GLY A 172 -13.50 23.27 -6.19
C GLY A 172 -13.03 21.90 -6.67
N THR A 173 -12.51 21.04 -5.80
CA THR A 173 -11.97 19.73 -6.17
C THR A 173 -13.09 18.72 -6.41
N GLN A 174 -12.99 17.97 -7.51
CA GLN A 174 -13.85 16.81 -7.76
C GLN A 174 -13.32 15.61 -7.01
N LEU A 175 -13.98 15.23 -5.93
CA LEU A 175 -13.69 14.00 -5.20
C LEU A 175 -14.34 12.81 -5.90
N VAL A 176 -13.54 11.78 -6.18
CA VAL A 176 -13.98 10.55 -6.84
C VAL A 176 -14.05 9.46 -5.79
N ALA A 177 -15.26 9.20 -5.28
CA ALA A 177 -15.50 8.11 -4.35
C ALA A 177 -15.16 6.77 -5.00
N THR A 178 -14.27 6.02 -4.39
CA THR A 178 -13.73 4.77 -4.91
C THR A 178 -13.72 3.74 -3.79
N PRO A 179 -14.18 2.51 -4.01
CA PRO A 179 -14.07 1.47 -2.99
C PRO A 179 -12.62 1.26 -2.56
N SER A 180 -12.41 0.94 -1.28
CA SER A 180 -11.07 0.68 -0.72
C SER A 180 -10.29 -0.32 -1.59
N PRO A 181 -8.98 -0.12 -1.82
CA PRO A 181 -8.14 -1.07 -2.54
C PRO A 181 -8.15 -2.46 -1.89
N MET A 182 -8.11 -3.49 -2.73
CA MET A 182 -8.01 -4.89 -2.33
C MET A 182 -6.86 -5.58 -3.10
N ALA A 183 -6.40 -6.72 -2.62
CA ALA A 183 -5.27 -7.44 -3.21
C ALA A 183 -5.47 -7.82 -4.69
N ALA A 184 -6.71 -8.05 -5.15
CA ALA A 184 -6.99 -8.34 -6.55
C ALA A 184 -6.67 -7.16 -7.49
N GLU A 185 -6.86 -5.91 -7.06
CA GLU A 185 -6.42 -4.76 -7.84
C GLU A 185 -4.89 -4.67 -7.91
N VAL A 186 -4.23 -5.01 -6.81
CA VAL A 186 -2.77 -5.02 -6.72
C VAL A 186 -2.16 -6.05 -7.67
N LEU A 187 -2.79 -7.22 -7.84
CA LEU A 187 -2.36 -8.23 -8.83
C LEU A 187 -2.33 -7.64 -10.24
N ARG A 188 -3.38 -6.92 -10.65
CA ARG A 188 -3.47 -6.31 -12.00
C ARG A 188 -2.36 -5.29 -12.26
N MET A 189 -1.94 -4.58 -11.22
CA MET A 189 -0.87 -3.59 -11.32
C MET A 189 0.52 -4.23 -11.32
N GLY A 190 0.68 -5.26 -10.53
CA GLY A 190 1.98 -5.87 -10.24
C GLY A 190 2.58 -6.66 -11.39
N GLU A 191 1.73 -7.17 -12.30
CA GLU A 191 2.17 -7.88 -13.48
C GLU A 191 3.22 -7.10 -14.29
N ALA A 192 2.86 -5.90 -14.69
CA ALA A 192 3.75 -5.05 -15.50
C ALA A 192 5.06 -4.75 -14.77
N ARG A 193 5.02 -4.55 -13.44
CA ARG A 193 6.22 -4.30 -12.64
C ARG A 193 7.07 -5.55 -12.48
N LEU A 194 6.47 -6.72 -12.28
CA LEU A 194 7.20 -7.99 -12.27
C LEU A 194 7.84 -8.29 -13.63
N ALA A 195 7.11 -8.03 -14.72
CA ALA A 195 7.62 -8.21 -16.08
C ALA A 195 8.80 -7.27 -16.44
N SER A 196 8.86 -6.08 -15.81
CA SER A 196 9.97 -5.14 -16.04
C SER A 196 11.29 -5.59 -15.41
N GLY A 197 11.28 -6.59 -14.53
CA GLY A 197 12.48 -7.07 -13.84
C GLY A 197 13.02 -6.13 -12.76
N ILE A 198 12.27 -5.09 -12.41
CA ILE A 198 12.63 -4.15 -11.35
C ILE A 198 12.00 -4.64 -10.03
N PHE A 199 12.77 -5.40 -9.27
CA PHE A 199 12.33 -6.00 -8.01
C PHE A 199 12.78 -5.17 -6.80
N ALA A 200 12.05 -5.32 -5.70
CA ALA A 200 12.46 -4.77 -4.43
C ALA A 200 13.61 -5.61 -3.84
N ASP A 201 14.58 -4.95 -3.25
CA ASP A 201 15.52 -5.61 -2.33
C ASP A 201 14.74 -5.98 -1.07
N VAL A 202 14.53 -7.27 -0.85
CA VAL A 202 13.73 -7.78 0.27
C VAL A 202 14.34 -7.42 1.63
N ALA A 203 15.67 -7.36 1.72
CA ALA A 203 16.35 -6.98 2.95
C ALA A 203 16.06 -5.51 3.32
N LEU A 204 16.00 -4.63 2.31
CA LEU A 204 15.73 -3.21 2.47
C LEU A 204 14.23 -2.85 2.35
N LEU A 205 13.37 -3.82 2.02
CA LEU A 205 11.94 -3.58 1.90
C LEU A 205 11.35 -3.13 3.24
N ASP A 206 10.83 -1.93 3.28
CA ASP A 206 10.24 -1.33 4.49
C ASP A 206 8.92 -0.63 4.17
N GLY A 207 8.20 -0.25 5.24
CA GLY A 207 6.95 0.49 5.14
C GLY A 207 7.16 1.87 4.55
N HIS A 208 6.22 2.29 3.70
CA HIS A 208 6.16 3.66 3.18
C HIS A 208 5.56 4.58 4.25
N TYR A 209 6.39 4.97 5.21
CA TYR A 209 5.99 5.76 6.36
C TYR A 209 6.03 7.26 6.01
N LEU A 210 4.87 7.83 5.68
CA LEU A 210 4.71 9.28 5.47
C LEU A 210 4.60 10.04 6.80
N ARG A 211 4.20 9.36 7.87
CA ARG A 211 4.22 9.89 9.24
C ARG A 211 5.37 9.24 10.02
N ARG A 212 6.16 10.05 10.71
CA ARG A 212 7.14 9.53 11.67
C ARG A 212 6.42 8.83 12.82
N SER A 213 6.99 7.75 13.33
CA SER A 213 6.46 7.08 14.50
C SER A 213 6.51 8.00 15.73
N ASP A 214 5.58 7.82 16.67
CA ASP A 214 5.62 8.59 17.93
C ASP A 214 6.97 8.39 18.68
N ALA A 215 7.61 7.23 18.54
CA ALA A 215 8.93 6.97 19.10
C ALA A 215 10.04 7.80 18.44
N GLU A 216 9.96 8.06 17.14
CA GLU A 216 10.92 8.96 16.44
C GLU A 216 10.69 10.43 16.76
N ILE A 217 9.42 10.81 16.99
CA ILE A 217 9.07 12.19 17.38
C ILE A 217 9.53 12.48 18.81
N PHE A 218 9.23 11.59 19.76
CA PHE A 218 9.56 11.79 21.17
C PHE A 218 11.01 11.42 21.51
N GLY A 219 11.66 10.53 20.74
CA GLY A 219 13.07 10.17 20.90
C GLY A 219 14.02 11.33 20.64
N THR A 220 13.77 12.11 19.60
CA THR A 220 14.54 13.31 19.26
C THR A 220 14.36 14.44 20.28
N GLU A 221 13.22 14.57 20.92
CA GLU A 221 13.00 15.54 22.00
C GLU A 221 13.73 15.18 23.31
N ALA A 222 13.87 13.87 23.59
CA ALA A 222 14.61 13.40 24.78
C ALA A 222 16.12 13.63 24.63
N GLU A 223 16.69 13.42 23.44
CA GLU A 223 18.08 13.70 23.14
C GLU A 223 18.39 15.21 23.16
N GLY A 224 17.48 16.05 22.64
CA GLY A 224 17.62 17.50 22.69
C GLY A 224 17.58 18.08 24.10
N LYS A 225 16.77 17.51 25.02
CA LYS A 225 16.71 17.96 26.41
C LYS A 225 17.91 17.49 27.24
N SER A 226 18.50 16.34 26.92
CA SER A 226 19.72 15.85 27.59
C SER A 226 20.96 16.69 27.26
N ALA A 227 21.02 17.23 26.02
CA ALA A 227 22.14 18.08 25.60
C ALA A 227 22.12 19.50 26.23
N ILE A 228 20.92 19.99 26.59
CA ILE A 228 20.77 21.33 27.22
C ILE A 228 21.00 21.28 28.74
N ALA A 229 20.82 20.11 29.37
CA ALA A 229 21.04 19.93 30.82
C ALA A 229 22.51 19.64 31.20
N ALA A 230 23.40 19.53 30.22
CA ALA A 230 24.84 19.23 30.41
C ALA A 230 25.76 20.44 30.12
N THR A 231 25.17 21.64 30.01
CA THR A 231 25.90 22.92 29.89
C THR A 231 25.57 23.85 31.06
#